data_454d62cb9168c23cd5ee2bee36e74cec
#
_entry.id   454d62cb9168c23cd5ee2bee36e74cec
#
_cell.length_a   1.000
_cell.length_b   1.000
_cell.length_c   1.000
_cell.angle_alpha   90.00
_cell.angle_beta   90.00
_cell.angle_gamma   90.00
#
_symmetry.space_group_name_H-M   'P 1'
#
loop_
_entity.id
_entity.type
_entity.pdbx_description
1 polymer ?
#
loop_
_entity_poly.entity_id
_entity_poly.type
_entity_poly.pdbx_seq_one_letter_code
_entity_poly.pdbx_strand_id
1 'polypeptide(L)' 'MGVRLICSNWCSYENKYRREFVCDTDTDFADLPESATGSTAVSIESGNIRMVNTSGEWVPFAEG' A
#
# COMPACT_ATOMS: atom_id res chain seq x y z
N MET A 1 -1.79 -9.91 -12.90
CA MET A 1 -1.50 -8.73 -12.11
C MET A 1 -1.89 -8.97 -10.69
N GLY A 2 -0.93 -8.85 -9.84
CA GLY A 2 -0.99 -9.42 -8.52
C GLY A 2 -1.24 -8.45 -7.38
N VAL A 3 -2.08 -7.46 -7.54
CA VAL A 3 -2.47 -6.61 -6.41
C VAL A 3 -3.78 -7.11 -5.84
N ARG A 4 -3.78 -7.42 -4.53
CA ARG A 4 -5.00 -7.83 -3.84
C ARG A 4 -5.21 -6.97 -2.60
N LEU A 5 -6.41 -6.45 -2.43
CA LEU A 5 -6.81 -5.75 -1.23
C LEU A 5 -7.14 -6.77 -0.14
N ILE A 6 -6.47 -6.64 1.03
CA ILE A 6 -6.72 -7.52 2.16
C ILE A 6 -7.68 -6.88 3.16
N CYS A 7 -7.46 -5.59 3.45
CA CYS A 7 -8.20 -4.89 4.49
C CYS A 7 -8.46 -3.45 4.06
N SER A 8 -9.59 -2.91 4.49
CA SER A 8 -9.95 -1.54 4.16
C SER A 8 -10.69 -0.92 5.35
N ASN A 9 -10.18 0.21 5.86
CA ASN A 9 -10.78 0.94 6.97
C ASN A 9 -10.93 2.40 6.59
N TRP A 10 -12.10 2.98 6.89
CA TRP A 10 -12.35 4.37 6.60
C TRP A 10 -11.57 5.28 7.56
N CYS A 11 -10.87 6.25 7.00
CA CYS A 11 -10.15 7.27 7.78
C CYS A 11 -10.86 8.62 7.60
N SER A 12 -11.54 9.08 8.65
CA SER A 12 -12.33 10.30 8.58
C SER A 12 -11.47 11.57 8.46
N TYR A 13 -10.24 11.54 8.97
CA TYR A 13 -9.33 12.68 8.86
C TYR A 13 -8.96 12.98 7.41
N GLU A 14 -8.73 11.95 6.62
CA GLU A 14 -8.28 12.12 5.25
C GLU A 14 -9.40 11.94 4.24
N ASN A 15 -10.58 11.54 4.72
CA ASN A 15 -11.72 11.25 3.87
C ASN A 15 -11.40 10.20 2.82
N LYS A 16 -10.60 9.20 3.20
CA LYS A 16 -10.13 8.14 2.33
C LYS A 16 -10.11 6.83 3.10
N TYR A 17 -10.03 5.72 2.38
CA TYR A 17 -9.86 4.42 3.01
C TYR A 17 -8.39 4.11 3.24
N ARG A 18 -8.07 3.69 4.46
CA ARG A 18 -6.78 3.09 4.77
C ARG A 18 -6.89 1.62 4.36
N ARG A 19 -5.96 1.18 3.52
CA ARG A 19 -6.02 -0.15 2.91
C ARG A 19 -4.72 -0.91 3.09
N GLU A 20 -4.83 -2.24 3.09
CA GLU A 20 -3.68 -3.12 3.09
C GLU A 20 -3.74 -3.98 1.85
N PHE A 21 -2.65 -4.00 1.10
CA PHE A 21 -2.57 -4.74 -0.15
C PHE A 21 -1.47 -5.78 -0.11
N VAL A 22 -1.62 -6.82 -0.89
CA VAL A 22 -0.56 -7.78 -1.20
C VAL A 22 -0.31 -7.73 -2.69
N CYS A 23 0.97 -7.63 -3.07
CA CYS A 23 1.41 -7.63 -4.46
C CYS A 23 2.23 -8.88 -4.74
N ASP A 24 2.07 -9.47 -5.91
CA ASP A 24 2.85 -10.65 -6.28
C ASP A 24 4.30 -10.28 -6.62
N THR A 25 4.51 -9.12 -7.24
CA THR A 25 5.83 -8.66 -7.65
C THR A 25 6.03 -7.20 -7.27
N ASP A 26 7.30 -6.75 -7.28
CA ASP A 26 7.62 -5.36 -6.99
C ASP A 26 7.04 -4.40 -8.03
N THR A 27 6.90 -4.82 -9.27
CA THR A 27 6.32 -3.99 -10.31
C THR A 27 4.86 -3.68 -10.07
N ASP A 28 4.17 -4.51 -9.29
CA ASP A 28 2.76 -4.30 -8.95
C ASP A 28 2.56 -3.09 -8.05
N PHE A 29 3.61 -2.61 -7.37
CA PHE A 29 3.50 -1.39 -6.58
C PHE A 29 3.08 -0.18 -7.43
N ALA A 30 3.38 -0.19 -8.72
CA ALA A 30 2.98 0.89 -9.61
C ALA A 30 1.47 0.94 -9.85
N ASP A 31 0.77 -0.16 -9.59
CA ASP A 31 -0.68 -0.26 -9.80
C ASP A 31 -1.49 0.04 -8.55
N LEU A 32 -0.84 0.40 -7.45
CA LEU A 32 -1.53 0.67 -6.19
C LEU A 32 -2.36 1.96 -6.29
N PRO A 33 -3.63 1.91 -5.84
CA PRO A 33 -4.48 3.10 -5.87
C PRO A 33 -4.12 4.08 -4.76
N GLU A 34 -4.57 5.31 -4.91
CA GLU A 34 -4.44 6.30 -3.85
C GLU A 34 -5.19 5.82 -2.60
N SER A 35 -4.54 5.94 -1.44
CA SER A 35 -5.09 5.47 -0.17
C SER A 35 -4.71 6.42 0.96
N ALA A 36 -5.35 6.26 2.11
CA ALA A 36 -5.08 7.08 3.28
C ALA A 36 -3.68 6.81 3.84
N THR A 37 -3.14 7.79 4.55
CA THR A 37 -1.87 7.65 5.27
C THR A 37 -1.89 6.42 6.16
N GLY A 38 -0.81 5.67 6.13
CA GLY A 38 -0.69 4.42 6.87
C GLY A 38 -1.16 3.19 6.12
N SER A 39 -1.68 3.35 4.91
CA SER A 39 -1.98 2.21 4.05
C SER A 39 -0.68 1.50 3.68
N THR A 40 -0.72 0.18 3.58
CA THR A 40 0.47 -0.63 3.34
C THR A 40 0.30 -1.56 2.16
N ALA A 41 1.42 -1.93 1.55
CA ALA A 41 1.47 -2.91 0.48
C ALA A 41 2.73 -3.75 0.63
N VAL A 42 2.60 -5.06 0.52
CA VAL A 42 3.70 -6.01 0.64
C VAL A 42 3.89 -6.74 -0.67
N SER A 43 5.13 -6.83 -1.15
CA SER A 43 5.47 -7.67 -2.29
C SER A 43 5.87 -9.05 -1.80
N ILE A 44 5.18 -10.07 -2.28
CA ILE A 44 5.51 -11.46 -1.93
C ILE A 44 6.86 -11.85 -2.52
N GLU A 45 7.17 -11.33 -3.71
CA GLU A 45 8.40 -11.66 -4.43
C GLU A 45 9.66 -11.33 -3.65
N SER A 46 9.70 -10.13 -3.04
CA SER A 46 10.91 -9.64 -2.39
C SER A 46 10.76 -9.41 -0.88
N GLY A 47 9.54 -9.36 -0.39
CA GLY A 47 9.28 -8.99 0.99
C GLY A 47 9.34 -7.49 1.25
N ASN A 48 9.47 -6.69 0.21
CA ASN A 48 9.49 -5.24 0.35
C ASN A 48 8.11 -4.72 0.76
N ILE A 49 8.10 -3.71 1.61
CA ILE A 49 6.87 -3.10 2.10
C ILE A 49 6.86 -1.63 1.74
N ARG A 50 5.73 -1.15 1.23
CA ARG A 50 5.50 0.27 1.00
C ARG A 50 4.37 0.76 1.86
N MET A 51 4.41 2.04 2.23
CA MET A 51 3.39 2.66 3.05
C MET A 51 3.09 4.05 2.51
N VAL A 52 1.85 4.49 2.66
CA VAL A 52 1.47 5.85 2.27
C VAL A 52 1.92 6.81 3.37
N ASN A 53 2.70 7.82 2.98
CA ASN A 53 3.17 8.85 3.91
C ASN A 53 2.11 9.96 4.10
N THR A 54 2.44 10.97 4.90
CA THR A 54 1.51 12.07 5.19
C THR A 54 1.21 12.95 3.96
N SER A 55 2.03 12.85 2.93
CA SER A 55 1.79 13.55 1.66
C SER A 55 0.92 12.76 0.70
N GLY A 56 0.52 11.54 1.08
CA GLY A 56 -0.31 10.70 0.24
C GLY A 56 0.46 9.89 -0.79
N GLU A 57 1.77 9.76 -0.62
CA GLU A 57 2.63 9.03 -1.57
C GLU A 57 3.02 7.66 -1.02
N TRP A 58 3.10 6.69 -1.91
CA TRP A 58 3.61 5.37 -1.58
C TRP A 58 5.14 5.43 -1.53
N VAL A 59 5.70 5.20 -0.36
CA VAL A 59 7.16 5.24 -0.14
C VAL A 59 7.66 3.93 0.45
N PRO A 60 8.92 3.57 0.23
CA PRO A 60 9.48 2.37 0.85
C PRO A 60 9.43 2.46 2.37
N PHE A 61 8.90 1.42 3.01
CA PHE A 61 8.85 1.35 4.47
C PHE A 61 9.86 0.35 5.03
N ALA A 62 9.92 -0.83 4.42
CA ALA A 62 10.89 -1.85 4.77
C ALA A 62 11.35 -2.54 3.50
N GLU A 63 12.65 -2.74 3.37
CA GLU A 63 13.25 -3.40 2.22
C GLU A 63 14.22 -4.48 2.73
N GLY A 64 13.96 -5.68 2.27
CA GLY A 64 14.77 -6.82 2.67
C GLY A 64 15.91 -7.13 1.72
#